data_5fd0f0f01d8dee52b8f63fac4251779b
#
_entry.id   5fd0f0f01d8dee52b8f63fac4251779b
#
_cell.length_a   1.000
_cell.length_b   1.000
_cell.length_c   1.000
_cell.angle_alpha   90.00
_cell.angle_beta   90.00
_cell.angle_gamma   90.00
#
_symmetry.space_group_name_H-M   'P 1'
#
loop_
_entity.id
_entity.type
_entity.pdbx_description
1 polymer ?
#
loop_
_entity_poly.entity_id
_entity_poly.type
_entity_poly.pdbx_seq_one_letter_code
_entity_poly.pdbx_strand_id
1 'polypeptide(L)'
;MYRALYRKWRPQRFEDVVAQRGIVTALRNQIASGRVGHAYLFTGVRGTGKTTCAKIFAKAVNCLHPQNGDPCGECEICRGIDNGSILDVVEMDAASNNGVDDIRDLRDETAYTPSACHYKVYIIDEVHMLSTSAFNALLKTLSLIHISEPTRRVVI
;
A
#
# COMPACT_ATOMS: atom_id res chain seq x y z
N MET A 1 -5.97 -27.53 0.24
CA MET A 1 -6.73 -26.28 0.16
C MET A 1 -6.64 -25.70 -1.26
N TYR A 2 -7.74 -25.61 -1.94
CA TYR A 2 -7.78 -25.16 -3.35
C TYR A 2 -7.56 -23.64 -3.39
N ARG A 3 -6.39 -23.17 -3.85
CA ARG A 3 -6.17 -21.75 -4.13
C ARG A 3 -6.51 -21.48 -5.60
N ALA A 4 -7.36 -20.50 -5.85
CA ALA A 4 -7.68 -20.07 -7.22
C ALA A 4 -6.39 -19.71 -8.00
N LEU A 5 -6.32 -20.11 -9.26
CA LEU A 5 -5.11 -19.96 -10.10
C LEU A 5 -4.57 -18.53 -10.12
N TYR A 6 -5.45 -17.51 -10.17
CA TYR A 6 -5.07 -16.11 -10.17
C TYR A 6 -4.37 -15.64 -8.88
N ARG A 7 -4.60 -16.33 -7.75
CA ARG A 7 -3.90 -16.07 -6.49
C ARG A 7 -2.54 -16.76 -6.43
N LYS A 8 -2.42 -17.92 -7.07
CA LYS A 8 -1.19 -18.71 -7.11
C LYS A 8 -0.11 -18.02 -7.97
N TRP A 9 -0.53 -17.39 -9.06
CA TRP A 9 0.36 -16.76 -10.03
C TRP A 9 0.46 -15.25 -9.92
N ARG A 10 -0.01 -14.67 -8.80
CA ARG A 10 0.11 -13.23 -8.56
C ARG A 10 1.59 -12.87 -8.35
N PRO A 11 2.13 -11.89 -9.09
CA PRO A 11 3.49 -11.41 -8.89
C PRO A 11 3.78 -11.06 -7.43
N GLN A 12 4.92 -11.47 -6.93
CA GLN A 12 5.37 -11.19 -5.56
C GLN A 12 6.46 -10.12 -5.50
N ARG A 13 7.13 -9.87 -6.62
CA ARG A 13 8.16 -8.87 -6.79
C ARG A 13 7.85 -7.97 -7.98
N PHE A 14 8.43 -6.78 -7.99
CA PHE A 14 8.29 -5.88 -9.13
C PHE A 14 8.90 -6.45 -10.41
N GLU A 15 9.97 -7.23 -10.31
CA GLU A 15 10.59 -7.90 -11.46
C GLU A 15 9.65 -8.87 -12.18
N ASP A 16 8.68 -9.44 -11.46
CA ASP A 16 7.69 -10.36 -12.02
C ASP A 16 6.52 -9.62 -12.71
N VAL A 17 6.43 -8.30 -12.56
CA VAL A 17 5.37 -7.50 -13.19
C VAL A 17 5.76 -7.19 -14.63
N VAL A 18 5.13 -7.86 -15.59
CA VAL A 18 5.45 -7.76 -17.01
C VAL A 18 4.99 -6.44 -17.63
N ALA A 19 3.89 -5.87 -17.13
CA ALA A 19 3.33 -4.60 -17.60
C ALA A 19 3.86 -3.42 -16.78
N GLN A 20 3.87 -2.21 -17.35
CA GLN A 20 4.17 -0.96 -16.63
C GLN A 20 5.63 -0.83 -16.16
N ARG A 21 6.58 -1.24 -16.96
CA ARG A 21 8.02 -1.21 -16.62
C ARG A 21 8.51 0.15 -16.15
N GLY A 22 8.04 1.25 -16.73
CA GLY A 22 8.42 2.62 -16.31
C GLY A 22 7.99 2.94 -14.89
N ILE A 23 6.76 2.58 -14.51
CA ILE A 23 6.22 2.79 -13.15
C ILE A 23 6.97 1.91 -12.15
N VAL A 24 7.17 0.65 -12.48
CA VAL A 24 7.91 -0.31 -11.64
C VAL A 24 9.32 0.19 -11.38
N THR A 25 10.03 0.65 -12.41
CA THR A 25 11.39 1.20 -12.27
C THR A 25 11.40 2.43 -11.37
N ALA A 26 10.44 3.35 -11.53
CA ALA A 26 10.33 4.54 -10.69
C ALA A 26 10.09 4.18 -9.22
N LEU A 27 9.17 3.25 -8.93
CA LEU A 27 8.90 2.79 -7.57
C LEU A 27 10.13 2.13 -6.92
N ARG A 28 10.80 1.25 -7.65
CA ARG A 28 12.02 0.59 -7.17
C ARG A 28 13.13 1.60 -6.84
N ASN A 29 13.31 2.59 -7.68
CA ASN A 29 14.32 3.65 -7.46
C ASN A 29 13.98 4.49 -6.23
N GLN A 30 12.73 4.84 -6.02
CA GLN A 30 12.29 5.57 -4.83
C GLN A 30 12.54 4.79 -3.55
N ILE A 31 12.23 3.49 -3.55
CA ILE A 31 12.49 2.60 -2.40
C ILE A 31 13.99 2.49 -2.15
N ALA A 32 14.77 2.20 -3.17
CA ALA A 32 16.23 2.03 -3.06
C ALA A 32 16.94 3.31 -2.59
N SER A 33 16.44 4.48 -2.97
CA SER A 33 16.99 5.77 -2.56
C SER A 33 16.46 6.28 -1.21
N GLY A 34 15.51 5.58 -0.60
CA GLY A 34 14.85 6.02 0.65
C GLY A 34 13.90 7.22 0.47
N ARG A 35 13.58 7.58 -0.76
CA ARG A 35 12.70 8.72 -1.08
C ARG A 35 11.25 8.27 -1.30
N VAL A 36 10.68 7.65 -0.30
CA VAL A 36 9.29 7.16 -0.34
C VAL A 36 8.34 8.33 -0.08
N GLY A 37 7.41 8.55 -1.00
CA GLY A 37 6.34 9.55 -0.83
C GLY A 37 5.30 9.10 0.20
N HIS A 38 4.49 10.04 0.67
CA HIS A 38 3.43 9.76 1.67
C HIS A 38 2.13 9.27 1.02
N ALA A 39 1.94 9.44 -0.28
CA ALA A 39 0.76 8.99 -1.01
C ALA A 39 1.10 8.67 -2.47
N TYR A 40 0.45 7.63 -2.99
CA TYR A 40 0.55 7.20 -4.38
C TYR A 40 -0.84 6.94 -4.94
N LEU A 41 -1.07 7.33 -6.17
CA LEU A 41 -2.30 7.05 -6.88
C LEU A 41 -2.00 6.17 -8.10
N PHE A 42 -2.45 4.92 -8.05
CA PHE A 42 -2.35 3.99 -9.17
C PHE A 42 -3.57 4.14 -10.08
N THR A 43 -3.36 4.57 -11.30
CA THR A 43 -4.42 4.76 -12.31
C THR A 43 -4.26 3.77 -13.46
N GLY A 44 -5.37 3.40 -14.07
CA GLY A 44 -5.38 2.51 -15.24
C GLY A 44 -6.63 1.67 -15.29
N VAL A 45 -6.83 0.98 -16.41
CA VAL A 45 -7.97 0.09 -16.62
C VAL A 45 -7.92 -1.12 -15.68
N ARG A 46 -9.06 -1.79 -15.50
CA ARG A 46 -9.17 -2.99 -14.66
C ARG A 46 -8.25 -4.09 -15.19
N GLY A 47 -7.61 -4.83 -14.28
CA GLY A 47 -6.73 -5.94 -14.63
C GLY A 47 -5.29 -5.56 -15.00
N THR A 48 -4.89 -4.29 -14.84
CA THR A 48 -3.51 -3.83 -15.11
C THR A 48 -2.52 -4.06 -13.97
N GLY A 49 -2.92 -4.74 -12.90
CA GLY A 49 -2.04 -5.09 -11.78
C GLY A 49 -1.85 -3.98 -10.74
N LYS A 50 -2.72 -2.97 -10.69
CA LYS A 50 -2.64 -1.85 -9.72
C LYS A 50 -2.56 -2.33 -8.27
N THR A 51 -3.51 -3.13 -7.83
CA THR A 51 -3.55 -3.68 -6.47
C THR A 51 -2.36 -4.58 -6.19
N THR A 52 -1.88 -5.33 -7.19
CA THR A 52 -0.69 -6.15 -7.07
C THR A 52 0.55 -5.29 -6.84
N CYS A 53 0.74 -4.23 -7.63
CA CYS A 53 1.84 -3.28 -7.45
C CYS A 53 1.79 -2.60 -6.07
N ALA A 54 0.60 -2.20 -5.61
CA ALA A 54 0.41 -1.61 -4.30
C ALA A 54 0.84 -2.55 -3.16
N LYS A 55 0.48 -3.83 -3.26
CA LYS A 55 0.89 -4.84 -2.28
C LYS A 55 2.39 -5.13 -2.29
N ILE A 56 2.99 -5.22 -3.46
CA ILE A 56 4.45 -5.37 -3.60
C ILE A 56 5.15 -4.15 -3.00
N PHE A 57 4.65 -2.95 -3.28
CA PHE A 57 5.18 -1.71 -2.73
C PHE A 57 5.11 -1.69 -1.20
N ALA A 58 3.97 -2.06 -0.62
CA ALA A 58 3.80 -2.15 0.84
C ALA A 58 4.81 -3.10 1.49
N LYS A 59 5.08 -4.24 0.85
CA LYS A 59 6.14 -5.17 1.31
C LYS A 59 7.53 -4.57 1.15
N ALA A 60 7.82 -3.96 0.03
CA ALA A 60 9.14 -3.44 -0.28
C ALA A 60 9.59 -2.31 0.64
N VAL A 61 8.68 -1.38 0.98
CA VAL A 61 9.00 -0.27 1.91
C VAL A 61 9.21 -0.73 3.35
N ASN A 62 8.69 -1.89 3.71
CA ASN A 62 8.77 -2.48 5.05
C ASN A 62 9.73 -3.69 5.13
N CYS A 63 10.27 -4.14 4.01
CA CYS A 63 11.14 -5.30 3.96
C CYS A 63 12.43 -5.06 4.77
N LEU A 64 12.85 -6.05 5.55
CA LEU A 64 14.08 -5.98 6.32
C LEU A 64 15.33 -6.11 5.45
N HIS A 65 15.22 -6.77 4.30
CA HIS A 65 16.33 -7.05 3.38
C HIS A 65 15.92 -6.76 1.92
N PRO A 66 15.58 -5.50 1.57
CA PRO A 66 15.15 -5.18 0.21
C PRO A 66 16.30 -5.36 -0.79
N GLN A 67 15.98 -5.88 -1.96
CA GLN A 67 16.93 -6.11 -3.04
C GLN A 67 16.61 -5.21 -4.23
N ASN A 68 17.38 -4.14 -4.43
CA ASN A 68 17.16 -3.18 -5.53
C ASN A 68 15.72 -2.62 -5.58
N GLY A 69 15.11 -2.38 -4.43
CA GLY A 69 13.74 -1.91 -4.31
C GLY A 69 12.67 -3.00 -4.39
N ASP A 70 13.04 -4.27 -4.52
CA ASP A 70 12.14 -5.41 -4.41
C ASP A 70 12.10 -5.97 -2.99
N PRO A 71 10.94 -6.48 -2.53
CA PRO A 71 10.86 -7.20 -1.26
C PRO A 71 11.58 -8.55 -1.37
N CYS A 72 12.22 -8.99 -0.29
CA CYS A 72 12.89 -10.30 -0.28
C CYS A 72 11.88 -11.47 -0.30
N GLY A 73 10.67 -11.29 0.21
CA GLY A 73 9.62 -12.31 0.29
C GLY A 73 9.81 -13.34 1.41
N GLU A 74 10.93 -13.31 2.11
CA GLU A 74 11.31 -14.36 3.07
C GLU A 74 11.41 -13.87 4.52
N CYS A 75 11.62 -12.57 4.74
CA CYS A 75 11.70 -12.02 6.10
C CYS A 75 10.32 -12.09 6.81
N GLU A 76 10.35 -11.97 8.11
CA GLU A 76 9.14 -12.01 8.95
C GLU A 76 8.10 -10.97 8.55
N ILE A 77 8.55 -9.78 8.13
CA ILE A 77 7.64 -8.71 7.66
C ILE A 77 6.97 -9.10 6.34
N CYS A 78 7.73 -9.55 5.34
CA CYS A 78 7.16 -9.98 4.06
C CYS A 78 6.16 -11.12 4.25
N ARG A 79 6.51 -12.14 5.03
CA ARG A 79 5.62 -13.26 5.34
C ARG A 79 4.39 -12.82 6.13
N GLY A 80 4.57 -11.93 7.10
CA GLY A 80 3.49 -11.40 7.92
C GLY A 80 2.49 -10.56 7.12
N ILE A 81 2.96 -9.80 6.14
CA ILE A 81 2.08 -9.07 5.21
C ILE A 81 1.31 -10.04 4.31
N ASP A 82 1.97 -11.06 3.78
CA ASP A 82 1.35 -12.04 2.89
C ASP A 82 0.28 -12.89 3.60
N ASN A 83 0.46 -13.22 4.85
CA ASN A 83 -0.49 -14.03 5.64
C ASN A 83 -1.49 -13.18 6.45
N GLY A 84 -1.36 -11.85 6.42
CA GLY A 84 -2.27 -10.93 7.10
C GLY A 84 -2.04 -10.80 8.61
N SER A 85 -0.92 -11.28 9.15
CA SER A 85 -0.60 -11.14 10.58
C SER A 85 -0.03 -9.77 10.95
N ILE A 86 0.47 -9.03 9.99
CA ILE A 86 0.97 -7.66 10.17
C ILE A 86 -0.20 -6.67 10.07
N LEU A 87 -0.48 -5.95 11.14
CA LEU A 87 -1.57 -4.96 11.22
C LEU A 87 -1.17 -3.58 10.71
N ASP A 88 0.10 -3.32 10.49
CA ASP A 88 0.58 -2.04 9.97
C ASP A 88 0.34 -1.85 8.47
N VAL A 89 -0.06 -2.90 7.76
CA VAL A 89 -0.52 -2.84 6.36
C VAL A 89 -2.00 -3.17 6.32
N VAL A 90 -2.81 -2.16 6.04
CA VAL A 90 -4.28 -2.24 6.01
C VAL A 90 -4.75 -2.13 4.58
N GLU A 91 -5.56 -3.08 4.16
CA GLU A 91 -6.24 -3.05 2.85
C GLU A 91 -7.73 -2.76 3.05
N MET A 92 -8.23 -1.74 2.39
CA MET A 92 -9.62 -1.32 2.44
C MET A 92 -10.21 -1.26 1.02
N ASP A 93 -11.38 -1.87 0.86
CA ASP A 93 -12.17 -1.74 -0.37
C ASP A 93 -13.15 -0.57 -0.22
N ALA A 94 -12.94 0.49 -0.98
CA ALA A 94 -13.77 1.68 -0.95
C ALA A 94 -15.19 1.42 -1.51
N ALA A 95 -15.40 0.37 -2.29
CA ALA A 95 -16.74 -0.02 -2.73
C ALA A 95 -17.63 -0.47 -1.56
N SER A 96 -17.02 -1.12 -0.55
CA SER A 96 -17.71 -1.57 0.67
C SER A 96 -17.65 -0.56 1.81
N ASN A 97 -16.65 0.32 1.84
CA ASN A 97 -16.36 1.30 2.91
C ASN A 97 -16.28 2.71 2.30
N ASN A 98 -17.38 3.18 1.74
CA ASN A 98 -17.43 4.42 0.96
C ASN A 98 -17.89 5.65 1.75
N GLY A 99 -18.26 5.48 3.01
CA GLY A 99 -18.78 6.53 3.87
C GLY A 99 -17.70 7.41 4.49
N VAL A 100 -18.11 8.62 4.92
CA VAL A 100 -17.22 9.56 5.60
C VAL A 100 -16.72 9.03 6.94
N ASP A 101 -17.53 8.23 7.64
CA ASP A 101 -17.16 7.64 8.93
C ASP A 101 -16.08 6.58 8.78
N ASP A 102 -16.11 5.79 7.72
CA ASP A 102 -15.04 4.82 7.40
C ASP A 102 -13.69 5.52 7.21
N ILE A 103 -13.68 6.67 6.54
CA ILE A 103 -12.46 7.47 6.34
C ILE A 103 -12.03 8.19 7.62
N ARG A 104 -12.98 8.60 8.47
CA ARG A 104 -12.66 9.16 9.81
C ARG A 104 -12.01 8.12 10.71
N ASP A 105 -12.51 6.90 10.72
CA ASP A 105 -11.92 5.79 11.47
C ASP A 105 -10.50 5.51 10.99
N LEU A 106 -10.30 5.45 9.67
CA LEU A 106 -8.97 5.32 9.08
C LEU A 106 -8.04 6.46 9.50
N ARG A 107 -8.53 7.70 9.49
CA ARG A 107 -7.76 8.86 9.97
C ARG A 107 -7.35 8.71 11.42
N ASP A 108 -8.24 8.27 12.27
CA ASP A 108 -7.97 8.12 13.71
C ASP A 108 -6.94 7.01 13.96
N GLU A 109 -6.99 5.92 13.19
CA GLU A 109 -5.96 4.90 13.19
C GLU A 109 -4.59 5.41 12.72
N THR A 110 -4.56 6.40 11.82
CA THR A 110 -3.28 6.99 11.36
C THR A 110 -2.55 7.79 12.43
N ALA A 111 -3.19 8.12 13.54
CA ALA A 111 -2.54 8.81 14.67
C ALA A 111 -1.54 7.90 15.41
N TYR A 112 -1.67 6.59 15.28
CA TYR A 112 -0.78 5.63 15.95
C TYR A 112 0.44 5.29 15.10
N THR A 113 1.58 5.13 15.75
CA THR A 113 2.82 4.68 15.11
C THR A 113 2.73 3.22 14.68
N PRO A 114 3.48 2.80 13.64
CA PRO A 114 3.61 1.38 13.29
C PRO A 114 4.12 0.56 14.47
N SER A 115 3.58 -0.63 14.65
CA SER A 115 3.97 -1.54 15.74
C SER A 115 5.10 -2.49 15.36
N ALA A 116 5.12 -2.98 14.15
CA ALA A 116 6.08 -3.97 13.65
C ALA A 116 6.86 -3.48 12.42
N CYS A 117 6.25 -2.65 11.61
CA CYS A 117 6.80 -2.17 10.35
C CYS A 117 7.51 -0.82 10.47
N HIS A 118 8.29 -0.49 9.44
CA HIS A 118 8.92 0.83 9.32
C HIS A 118 7.90 1.90 8.90
N TYR A 119 6.95 1.53 8.04
CA TYR A 119 5.86 2.37 7.58
C TYR A 119 4.52 1.72 7.88
N LYS A 120 3.54 2.52 8.29
CA LYS A 120 2.15 2.13 8.30
C LYS A 120 1.55 2.42 6.92
N VAL A 121 1.02 1.41 6.26
CA VAL A 121 0.56 1.48 4.87
C VAL A 121 -0.94 1.23 4.79
N TYR A 122 -1.65 2.11 4.11
CA TYR A 122 -3.08 1.95 3.82
C TYR A 122 -3.25 1.79 2.31
N ILE A 123 -3.77 0.65 1.89
CA ILE A 123 -4.12 0.37 0.50
C ILE A 123 -5.63 0.56 0.36
N ILE A 124 -6.02 1.59 -0.38
CA ILE A 124 -7.44 1.88 -0.64
C ILE A 124 -7.73 1.47 -2.09
N ASP A 125 -8.37 0.33 -2.24
CA ASP A 125 -8.78 -0.16 -3.56
C ASP A 125 -10.11 0.47 -3.99
N GLU A 126 -10.31 0.66 -5.30
CA GLU A 126 -11.53 1.26 -5.87
C GLU A 126 -11.86 2.65 -5.27
N VAL A 127 -10.86 3.50 -5.10
CA VAL A 127 -10.97 4.81 -4.44
C VAL A 127 -12.02 5.73 -5.08
N HIS A 128 -12.33 5.54 -6.37
CA HIS A 128 -13.38 6.27 -7.08
C HIS A 128 -14.81 5.97 -6.56
N MET A 129 -14.98 4.89 -5.78
CA MET A 129 -16.26 4.54 -5.16
C MET A 129 -16.53 5.30 -3.85
N LEU A 130 -15.59 6.06 -3.35
CA LEU A 130 -15.81 6.92 -2.18
C LEU A 130 -16.86 7.99 -2.48
N SER A 131 -17.69 8.30 -1.46
CA SER A 131 -18.57 9.47 -1.53
C SER A 131 -17.73 10.75 -1.60
N THR A 132 -18.32 11.84 -2.10
CA THR A 132 -17.64 13.15 -2.16
C THR A 132 -17.16 13.60 -0.79
N SER A 133 -17.96 13.42 0.25
CA SER A 133 -17.59 13.74 1.63
C SER A 133 -16.42 12.89 2.15
N ALA A 134 -16.43 11.59 1.85
CA ALA A 134 -15.35 10.66 2.21
C ALA A 134 -14.05 11.02 1.48
N PHE A 135 -14.13 11.31 0.19
CA PHE A 135 -12.97 11.71 -0.60
C PHE A 135 -12.33 13.01 -0.07
N ASN A 136 -13.15 14.01 0.27
CA ASN A 136 -12.66 15.26 0.86
C ASN A 136 -12.02 15.03 2.24
N ALA A 137 -12.58 14.13 3.07
CA ALA A 137 -11.99 13.75 4.35
C ALA A 137 -10.63 13.05 4.17
N LEU A 138 -10.50 12.20 3.15
CA LEU A 138 -9.24 11.56 2.79
C LEU A 138 -8.19 12.58 2.36
N LEU A 139 -8.52 13.54 1.51
CA LEU A 139 -7.62 14.60 1.09
C LEU A 139 -7.12 15.44 2.28
N LYS A 140 -7.99 15.75 3.24
CA LYS A 140 -7.59 16.42 4.49
C LYS A 140 -6.61 15.57 5.29
N THR A 141 -6.84 14.28 5.41
CA THR A 141 -5.93 13.36 6.10
C THR A 141 -4.56 13.35 5.44
N LEU A 142 -4.49 13.30 4.12
CA LEU A 142 -3.24 13.34 3.37
C LEU A 142 -2.47 14.65 3.55
N SER A 143 -3.16 15.79 3.61
CA SER A 143 -2.51 17.09 3.86
C SER A 143 -1.98 17.23 5.28
N LEU A 144 -2.64 16.65 6.29
CA LEU A 144 -2.19 16.67 7.68
C LEU A 144 -0.98 15.75 7.94
N ILE A 145 -0.75 14.73 7.12
CA ILE A 145 0.42 13.84 7.22
C ILE A 145 1.73 14.60 7.07
N HIS A 146 1.76 15.70 6.31
CA HIS A 146 2.94 16.55 6.17
C HIS A 146 3.33 17.33 7.43
N ILE A 147 2.40 17.57 8.35
CA ILE A 147 2.60 18.46 9.50
C ILE A 147 3.04 17.67 10.74
N SER A 148 2.74 16.39 10.83
CA SER A 148 3.02 15.54 11.98
C SER A 148 4.14 14.53 11.73
N GLU A 149 5.37 14.99 11.59
CA GLU A 149 6.47 14.05 11.81
C GLU A 149 6.52 13.69 13.31
N PRO A 150 6.67 12.41 13.70
CA PRO A 150 7.54 11.39 13.08
C PRO A 150 6.83 10.11 12.57
N THR A 151 5.55 10.12 12.31
CA THR A 151 4.84 8.92 11.85
C THR A 151 5.01 8.72 10.36
N ARG A 152 5.77 7.68 9.98
CA ARG A 152 5.98 7.28 8.59
C ARG A 152 4.76 6.54 8.06
N ARG A 153 4.06 7.14 7.12
CA ARG A 153 2.82 6.61 6.53
C ARG A 153 2.91 6.63 5.01
N VAL A 154 2.35 5.60 4.40
CA VAL A 154 2.16 5.53 2.94
C VAL A 154 0.71 5.16 2.69
N VAL A 155 0.03 5.92 1.83
CA VAL A 155 -1.32 5.62 1.35
C VAL A 155 -1.24 5.32 -0.14
N ILE A 156 -1.78 4.19 -0.55
CA ILE A 156 -1.69 3.68 -1.92
C ILE A 156 -3.10 3.46 -2.48
#